data_2290bf3b1c1357d0b4809a3a48b8dfe1
#
_entry.id   2290bf3b1c1357d0b4809a3a48b8dfe1
#
_cell.length_a   1.000
_cell.length_b   1.000
_cell.length_c   1.000
_cell.angle_alpha   90.00
_cell.angle_beta   90.00
_cell.angle_gamma   90.00
#
_symmetry.space_group_name_H-M   'P 1'
#
loop_
_entity.id
_entity.type
_entity.pdbx_description
1 polymer ?
#
loop_
_entity_poly.entity_id
_entity_poly.type
_entity_poly.pdbx_seq_one_letter_code
_entity_poly.pdbx_strand_id
1 'polypeptide(L)'
;MVRKQYKYQCCGYIVSERFEDTHCRQCGRLSPILEEVDKEDMVYMLPTKGHSGDATEETRKWGNFKILLDEPNVKIKKITVNANSRLSLQLHRHRSEWWKIIKGQGLMQVGASEWAVVEGDTVNIGRLEVHRIANETDEPLIFVEVQSGECLEDDIIRIEDDYGRA
;
A
#
# COMPACT_ATOMS: atom_id res chain seq x y z
N MET A 1 4.92 -12.58 35.55
CA MET A 1 4.20 -13.64 34.84
C MET A 1 4.60 -13.58 33.36
N VAL A 2 5.23 -14.62 32.85
CA VAL A 2 5.56 -14.74 31.44
C VAL A 2 4.28 -15.15 30.71
N ARG A 3 3.77 -14.33 29.82
CA ARG A 3 2.61 -14.71 29.00
C ARG A 3 3.08 -15.75 27.99
N LYS A 4 2.43 -16.92 27.99
CA LYS A 4 2.66 -17.96 26.99
C LYS A 4 2.17 -17.48 25.62
N GLN A 5 2.85 -17.89 24.59
CA GLN A 5 2.45 -17.60 23.20
C GLN A 5 2.18 -18.90 22.46
N TYR A 6 1.27 -18.85 21.51
CA TYR A 6 0.78 -20.00 20.76
C TYR A 6 0.74 -19.68 19.27
N LYS A 7 1.07 -20.64 18.43
CA LYS A 7 1.12 -20.51 16.99
C LYS A 7 0.09 -21.39 16.30
N TYR A 8 -0.68 -20.81 15.38
CA TYR A 8 -1.59 -21.59 14.53
C TYR A 8 -0.80 -22.36 13.46
N GLN A 9 -1.06 -23.65 13.32
CA GLN A 9 -0.38 -24.51 12.34
C GLN A 9 -0.70 -24.15 10.88
N CYS A 10 -1.89 -23.58 10.62
CA CYS A 10 -2.35 -23.30 9.26
C CYS A 10 -1.61 -22.15 8.56
N CYS A 11 -1.13 -21.15 9.30
CA CYS A 11 -0.49 -19.94 8.74
C CYS A 11 0.61 -19.36 9.62
N GLY A 12 0.90 -20.00 10.76
CA GLY A 12 1.94 -19.55 11.68
C GLY A 12 1.62 -18.30 12.50
N TYR A 13 0.37 -17.80 12.47
CA TYR A 13 -0.03 -16.63 13.26
C TYR A 13 0.10 -16.90 14.77
N ILE A 14 0.73 -15.96 15.50
CA ILE A 14 1.04 -16.11 16.93
C ILE A 14 0.05 -15.30 17.75
N VAL A 15 -0.44 -15.88 18.84
CA VAL A 15 -1.35 -15.24 19.78
C VAL A 15 -0.80 -15.34 21.23
N SER A 16 -1.10 -14.35 22.06
CA SER A 16 -0.67 -14.30 23.47
C SER A 16 -1.59 -15.05 24.43
N GLU A 17 -2.70 -15.58 23.95
CA GLU A 17 -3.68 -16.33 24.74
C GLU A 17 -4.12 -17.57 23.97
N ARG A 18 -4.32 -18.67 24.70
CA ARG A 18 -4.88 -19.87 24.11
C ARG A 18 -6.39 -19.71 23.99
N PHE A 19 -6.90 -19.76 22.76
CA PHE A 19 -8.34 -19.76 22.50
C PHE A 19 -8.79 -21.20 22.18
N GLU A 20 -9.95 -21.56 22.66
CA GLU A 20 -10.58 -22.85 22.32
C GLU A 20 -11.23 -22.86 20.93
N ASP A 21 -11.09 -21.76 20.18
CA ASP A 21 -11.62 -21.63 18.84
C ASP A 21 -10.92 -22.60 17.88
N THR A 22 -11.70 -23.41 17.21
CA THR A 22 -11.21 -24.35 16.20
C THR A 22 -10.79 -23.67 14.89
N HIS A 23 -10.99 -22.36 14.75
CA HIS A 23 -10.68 -21.57 13.57
C HIS A 23 -9.56 -20.57 13.83
N CYS A 24 -8.61 -20.50 12.91
CA CYS A 24 -7.57 -19.50 12.94
C CYS A 24 -8.17 -18.09 12.71
N ARG A 25 -7.93 -17.17 13.63
CA ARG A 25 -8.43 -15.78 13.53
C ARG A 25 -7.84 -15.00 12.37
N GLN A 26 -6.68 -15.40 11.86
CA GLN A 26 -6.01 -14.72 10.76
C GLN A 26 -6.53 -15.17 9.39
N CYS A 27 -6.67 -16.47 9.15
CA CYS A 27 -7.02 -17.00 7.82
C CYS A 27 -8.38 -17.72 7.76
N GLY A 28 -9.11 -17.82 8.89
CA GLY A 28 -10.42 -18.45 8.97
C GLY A 28 -10.45 -19.98 8.79
N ARG A 29 -9.31 -20.64 8.57
CA ARG A 29 -9.23 -22.08 8.39
C ARG A 29 -9.39 -22.84 9.70
N LEU A 30 -9.99 -24.02 9.65
CA LEU A 30 -9.93 -24.96 10.74
C LEU A 30 -8.47 -25.30 11.05
N SER A 31 -8.04 -24.99 12.28
CA SER A 31 -6.68 -25.24 12.72
C SER A 31 -6.73 -25.87 14.10
N PRO A 32 -6.46 -27.15 14.19
CA PRO A 32 -6.79 -27.88 15.41
C PRO A 32 -5.83 -27.65 16.55
N ILE A 33 -4.76 -26.99 16.52
CA ILE A 33 -3.93 -26.84 17.74
C ILE A 33 -2.89 -25.72 17.58
N LEU A 34 -2.81 -24.95 18.62
CA LEU A 34 -1.75 -24.02 18.91
C LEU A 34 -0.60 -24.76 19.58
N GLU A 35 0.55 -24.75 18.97
CA GLU A 35 1.78 -25.17 19.64
C GLU A 35 2.24 -24.05 20.58
N GLU A 36 2.67 -24.41 21.77
CA GLU A 36 3.32 -23.47 22.68
C GLU A 36 4.67 -23.09 22.08
N VAL A 37 4.94 -21.79 21.93
CA VAL A 37 6.17 -21.29 21.33
C VAL A 37 7.05 -20.73 22.42
N ASP A 38 8.26 -21.24 22.57
CA ASP A 38 9.26 -20.70 23.48
C ASP A 38 9.79 -19.37 22.96
N LYS A 39 10.18 -18.48 23.87
CA LYS A 39 10.73 -17.17 23.54
C LYS A 39 11.94 -17.22 22.58
N GLU A 40 12.72 -18.28 22.66
CA GLU A 40 13.90 -18.47 21.80
C GLU A 40 13.50 -18.77 20.35
N ASP A 41 12.42 -19.51 20.14
CA ASP A 41 11.88 -19.79 18.79
C ASP A 41 11.26 -18.55 18.14
N MET A 42 10.75 -17.61 18.94
CA MET A 42 10.20 -16.34 18.44
C MET A 42 11.26 -15.46 17.76
N VAL A 43 12.50 -15.50 18.18
CA VAL A 43 13.57 -14.68 17.57
C VAL A 43 13.85 -15.14 16.13
N TYR A 44 13.61 -16.41 15.84
CA TYR A 44 13.76 -16.95 14.48
C TYR A 44 12.49 -16.85 13.62
N MET A 45 11.32 -16.56 14.24
CA MET A 45 10.04 -16.44 13.54
C MET A 45 9.66 -15.01 13.22
N LEU A 46 10.28 -14.02 13.84
CA LEU A 46 10.25 -12.68 13.28
C LEU A 46 10.95 -12.76 11.92
N PRO A 47 10.35 -12.27 10.84
CA PRO A 47 11.05 -12.16 9.58
C PRO A 47 12.28 -11.28 9.83
N THR A 48 13.42 -11.93 10.12
CA THR A 48 14.74 -11.28 10.31
C THR A 48 15.30 -10.77 8.99
N LYS A 49 14.56 -10.92 7.94
CA LYS A 49 14.65 -10.09 6.76
C LYS A 49 13.62 -8.97 6.94
N GLY A 50 14.00 -7.94 7.70
CA GLY A 50 13.63 -6.64 7.24
C GLY A 50 13.93 -6.68 5.74
N HIS A 51 12.95 -6.42 4.91
CA HIS A 51 13.19 -6.11 3.54
C HIS A 51 14.03 -4.82 3.53
N SER A 52 15.35 -4.98 3.74
CA SER A 52 16.35 -4.14 3.12
C SER A 52 16.48 -4.64 1.67
N GLY A 53 15.35 -4.93 1.03
CA GLY A 53 15.30 -4.84 -0.39
C GLY A 53 15.54 -3.38 -0.67
N ASP A 54 16.59 -3.05 -1.40
CA ASP A 54 16.81 -1.71 -1.90
C ASP A 54 15.48 -1.23 -2.42
N ALA A 55 14.93 -0.20 -1.76
CA ALA A 55 13.60 0.28 -2.08
C ALA A 55 13.66 0.70 -3.54
N THR A 56 12.97 -0.06 -4.40
CA THR A 56 13.07 0.12 -5.85
C THR A 56 12.51 1.49 -6.17
N GLU A 57 13.38 2.37 -6.61
CA GLU A 57 13.02 3.70 -7.05
C GLU A 57 12.97 3.73 -8.58
N GLU A 58 11.87 4.17 -9.12
CA GLU A 58 11.66 4.28 -10.55
C GLU A 58 11.40 5.72 -10.97
N THR A 59 12.19 6.20 -11.93
CA THR A 59 12.03 7.51 -12.54
C THR A 59 11.06 7.44 -13.73
N ARG A 60 10.17 8.41 -13.79
CA ARG A 60 9.20 8.64 -14.86
C ARG A 60 9.32 10.08 -15.37
N LYS A 61 8.71 10.37 -16.50
CA LYS A 61 8.70 11.75 -17.05
C LYS A 61 8.01 12.76 -16.13
N TRP A 62 7.04 12.29 -15.34
CA TRP A 62 6.28 13.12 -14.38
C TRP A 62 6.94 13.23 -13.00
N GLY A 63 8.01 12.48 -12.70
CA GLY A 63 8.67 12.44 -11.40
C GLY A 63 9.26 11.07 -11.10
N ASN A 64 9.09 10.59 -9.88
CA ASN A 64 9.54 9.27 -9.47
C ASN A 64 8.62 8.64 -8.44
N PHE A 65 8.76 7.34 -8.23
CA PHE A 65 8.19 6.67 -7.09
C PHE A 65 9.18 5.68 -6.48
N LYS A 66 9.02 5.46 -5.18
CA LYS A 66 9.79 4.49 -4.41
C LYS A 66 8.82 3.52 -3.75
N ILE A 67 9.01 2.23 -3.99
CA ILE A 67 8.25 1.18 -3.31
C ILE A 67 8.79 1.06 -1.88
N LEU A 68 7.92 1.26 -0.90
CA LEU A 68 8.24 1.18 0.53
C LEU A 68 7.84 -0.18 1.12
N LEU A 69 6.77 -0.78 0.58
CA LEU A 69 6.25 -2.10 0.94
C LEU A 69 5.62 -2.74 -0.29
N ASP A 70 5.88 -4.02 -0.49
CA ASP A 70 5.23 -4.83 -1.54
C ASP A 70 4.93 -6.23 -0.96
N GLU A 71 3.67 -6.42 -0.57
CA GLU A 71 3.18 -7.66 0.03
C GLU A 71 1.88 -8.10 -0.66
N PRO A 72 1.48 -9.36 -0.52
CA PRO A 72 0.19 -9.81 -1.03
C PRO A 72 -0.94 -8.90 -0.53
N ASN A 73 -1.72 -8.34 -1.46
CA ASN A 73 -2.87 -7.47 -1.21
C ASN A 73 -2.58 -6.09 -0.58
N VAL A 74 -1.33 -5.71 -0.41
CA VAL A 74 -0.97 -4.35 0.00
C VAL A 74 0.35 -3.91 -0.64
N LYS A 75 0.37 -2.69 -1.19
CA LYS A 75 1.60 -2.05 -1.68
C LYS A 75 1.62 -0.60 -1.21
N ILE A 76 2.79 -0.14 -0.78
CA ILE A 76 2.97 1.25 -0.34
C ILE A 76 4.05 1.89 -1.20
N LYS A 77 3.73 3.03 -1.76
CA LYS A 77 4.66 3.84 -2.56
C LYS A 77 4.77 5.24 -1.99
N LYS A 78 5.98 5.80 -2.03
CA LYS A 78 6.20 7.24 -1.94
C LYS A 78 6.31 7.77 -3.36
N ILE A 79 5.49 8.73 -3.71
CA ILE A 79 5.43 9.31 -5.05
C ILE A 79 5.83 10.77 -4.97
N THR A 80 6.67 11.20 -5.91
CA THR A 80 7.05 12.59 -6.11
C THR A 80 6.63 13.01 -7.51
N VAL A 81 5.77 14.02 -7.61
CA VAL A 81 5.37 14.63 -8.87
C VAL A 81 6.15 15.93 -9.06
N ASN A 82 6.90 16.01 -10.14
CA ASN A 82 7.69 17.20 -10.45
C ASN A 82 6.81 18.45 -10.62
N ALA A 83 7.42 19.61 -10.53
CA ALA A 83 6.80 20.87 -10.90
C ALA A 83 6.15 20.79 -12.30
N ASN A 84 4.97 21.37 -12.45
CA ASN A 84 4.24 21.46 -13.74
C ASN A 84 4.05 20.09 -14.43
N SER A 85 3.81 19.04 -13.65
CA SER A 85 3.65 17.68 -14.13
C SER A 85 2.41 17.02 -13.52
N ARG A 86 1.87 16.00 -14.19
CA ARG A 86 0.70 15.27 -13.70
C ARG A 86 0.80 13.78 -13.98
N LEU A 87 0.08 12.99 -13.19
CA LEU A 87 -0.09 11.57 -13.46
C LEU A 87 -1.09 11.36 -14.61
N SER A 88 -1.10 10.16 -15.18
CA SER A 88 -2.14 9.76 -16.12
C SER A 88 -3.53 9.82 -15.48
N LEU A 89 -4.56 10.12 -16.25
CA LEU A 89 -5.94 9.86 -15.85
C LEU A 89 -6.16 8.36 -15.99
N GLN A 90 -6.42 7.69 -14.89
CA GLN A 90 -6.37 6.23 -14.79
C GLN A 90 -7.42 5.66 -13.85
N LEU A 91 -7.64 4.35 -13.93
CA LEU A 91 -8.43 3.58 -12.98
C LEU A 91 -7.81 2.20 -12.75
N HIS A 92 -8.25 1.52 -11.69
CA HIS A 92 -7.81 0.17 -11.32
C HIS A 92 -9.01 -0.75 -11.10
N ARG A 93 -8.94 -1.99 -11.59
CA ARG A 93 -10.03 -2.96 -11.45
C ARG A 93 -9.98 -3.71 -10.12
N HIS A 94 -8.78 -4.01 -9.64
CA HIS A 94 -8.57 -5.01 -8.58
C HIS A 94 -8.08 -4.42 -7.28
N ARG A 95 -7.72 -3.11 -7.26
CA ARG A 95 -7.24 -2.42 -6.06
C ARG A 95 -7.98 -1.12 -5.81
N SER A 96 -8.01 -0.69 -4.56
CA SER A 96 -8.33 0.65 -4.11
C SER A 96 -7.06 1.35 -3.63
N GLU A 97 -7.08 2.66 -3.55
CA GLU A 97 -5.94 3.45 -3.13
C GLU A 97 -6.33 4.46 -2.06
N TRP A 98 -5.42 4.68 -1.13
CA TRP A 98 -5.48 5.76 -0.15
C TRP A 98 -4.21 6.58 -0.26
N TRP A 99 -4.37 7.88 -0.46
CA TRP A 99 -3.25 8.81 -0.61
C TRP A 99 -3.19 9.77 0.56
N LYS A 100 -1.97 10.05 1.04
CA LYS A 100 -1.67 11.07 2.05
C LYS A 100 -0.68 12.06 1.47
N ILE A 101 -1.09 13.33 1.36
CA ILE A 101 -0.20 14.41 0.91
C ILE A 101 0.79 14.72 2.02
N ILE A 102 2.08 14.61 1.70
CA ILE A 102 3.20 14.77 2.64
C ILE A 102 3.84 16.13 2.50
N LYS A 103 3.91 16.67 1.27
CA LYS A 103 4.51 17.97 0.98
C LYS A 103 3.95 18.54 -0.32
N GLY A 104 3.76 19.85 -0.34
CA GLY A 104 3.32 20.57 -1.53
C GLY A 104 1.81 20.61 -1.66
N GLN A 105 1.36 20.98 -2.83
CA GLN A 105 -0.06 21.09 -3.19
C GLN A 105 -0.29 20.60 -4.61
N GLY A 106 -1.52 20.22 -4.92
CA GLY A 106 -1.89 19.75 -6.26
C GLY A 106 -3.37 19.87 -6.53
N LEU A 107 -3.76 19.58 -7.76
CA LEU A 107 -5.13 19.47 -8.19
C LEU A 107 -5.50 17.99 -8.30
N MET A 108 -6.40 17.54 -7.45
CA MET A 108 -6.89 16.16 -7.43
C MET A 108 -8.15 16.03 -8.24
N GLN A 109 -8.24 14.98 -9.05
CA GLN A 109 -9.45 14.60 -9.77
C GLN A 109 -9.85 13.17 -9.36
N VAL A 110 -11.12 12.97 -8.95
CA VAL A 110 -11.74 11.65 -8.77
C VAL A 110 -13.13 11.67 -9.40
N GLY A 111 -13.33 10.80 -10.38
CA GLY A 111 -14.54 10.84 -11.22
C GLY A 111 -14.69 12.19 -11.92
N ALA A 112 -15.84 12.83 -11.70
CA ALA A 112 -16.15 14.16 -12.23
C ALA A 112 -15.79 15.31 -11.26
N SER A 113 -15.33 14.99 -10.06
CA SER A 113 -14.97 15.98 -9.04
C SER A 113 -13.51 16.37 -9.14
N GLU A 114 -13.24 17.67 -9.00
CA GLU A 114 -11.88 18.22 -9.00
C GLU A 114 -11.74 19.21 -7.86
N TRP A 115 -10.63 19.15 -7.10
CA TRP A 115 -10.36 20.03 -5.98
C TRP A 115 -8.87 20.14 -5.68
N ALA A 116 -8.48 21.25 -5.07
CA ALA A 116 -7.10 21.42 -4.58
C ALA A 116 -6.86 20.56 -3.34
N VAL A 117 -5.68 19.95 -3.27
CA VAL A 117 -5.17 19.23 -2.11
C VAL A 117 -3.87 19.86 -1.63
N VAL A 118 -3.65 19.84 -0.32
CA VAL A 118 -2.47 20.41 0.32
C VAL A 118 -1.85 19.42 1.31
N GLU A 119 -0.68 19.75 1.83
CA GLU A 119 -0.01 18.97 2.86
C GLU A 119 -0.97 18.67 4.03
N GLY A 120 -1.02 17.39 4.42
CA GLY A 120 -1.91 16.88 5.46
C GLY A 120 -3.23 16.30 4.94
N ASP A 121 -3.65 16.59 3.72
CA ASP A 121 -4.87 16.04 3.14
C ASP A 121 -4.76 14.54 2.84
N THR A 122 -5.92 13.89 2.79
CA THR A 122 -6.05 12.48 2.42
C THR A 122 -7.11 12.32 1.33
N VAL A 123 -6.87 11.38 0.42
CA VAL A 123 -7.79 11.03 -0.66
C VAL A 123 -8.03 9.52 -0.63
N ASN A 124 -9.29 9.11 -0.71
CA ASN A 124 -9.67 7.72 -0.91
C ASN A 124 -10.14 7.54 -2.36
N ILE A 125 -9.64 6.51 -3.01
CA ILE A 125 -9.94 6.17 -4.40
C ILE A 125 -10.42 4.71 -4.41
N GLY A 126 -11.67 4.52 -4.79
CA GLY A 126 -12.27 3.19 -4.91
C GLY A 126 -11.82 2.45 -6.17
N ARG A 127 -12.13 1.15 -6.23
CA ARG A 127 -11.97 0.39 -7.48
C ARG A 127 -12.81 1.01 -8.57
N LEU A 128 -12.29 1.02 -9.79
CA LEU A 128 -12.93 1.58 -10.99
C LEU A 128 -13.15 3.09 -10.95
N GLU A 129 -12.72 3.78 -9.92
CA GLU A 129 -12.77 5.24 -9.90
C GLU A 129 -11.66 5.84 -10.75
N VAL A 130 -12.07 6.63 -11.72
CA VAL A 130 -11.15 7.40 -12.57
C VAL A 130 -10.52 8.50 -11.73
N HIS A 131 -9.18 8.57 -11.73
CA HIS A 131 -8.49 9.54 -10.90
C HIS A 131 -7.17 10.02 -11.50
N ARG A 132 -6.75 11.19 -11.04
CA ARG A 132 -5.47 11.82 -11.39
C ARG A 132 -5.10 12.87 -10.36
N ILE A 133 -3.81 13.10 -10.17
CA ILE A 133 -3.30 14.29 -9.50
C ILE A 133 -2.39 15.07 -10.45
N ALA A 134 -2.52 16.39 -10.45
CA ALA A 134 -1.67 17.33 -11.17
C ALA A 134 -0.94 18.21 -10.16
N ASN A 135 0.33 18.45 -10.40
CA ASN A 135 1.13 19.47 -9.74
C ASN A 135 1.32 20.65 -10.71
N GLU A 136 0.57 21.71 -10.50
CA GLU A 136 0.61 22.95 -11.30
C GLU A 136 1.50 24.03 -10.65
N THR A 137 2.36 23.63 -9.71
CA THR A 137 3.25 24.53 -8.97
C THR A 137 4.71 24.35 -9.40
N ASP A 138 5.56 25.27 -8.97
CA ASP A 138 7.00 25.20 -9.25
C ASP A 138 7.78 24.34 -8.23
N GLU A 139 7.08 23.80 -7.19
CA GLU A 139 7.67 22.94 -6.17
C GLU A 139 7.18 21.49 -6.32
N PRO A 140 7.98 20.49 -5.93
CA PRO A 140 7.56 19.09 -5.98
C PRO A 140 6.37 18.80 -5.05
N LEU A 141 5.42 18.01 -5.54
CA LEU A 141 4.34 17.43 -4.77
C LEU A 141 4.73 16.01 -4.35
N ILE A 142 4.66 15.72 -3.05
CA ILE A 142 5.03 14.41 -2.49
C ILE A 142 3.83 13.83 -1.73
N PHE A 143 3.49 12.57 -2.04
CA PHE A 143 2.47 11.84 -1.29
C PHE A 143 2.85 10.37 -1.09
N VAL A 144 2.23 9.76 -0.10
CA VAL A 144 2.27 8.31 0.13
C VAL A 144 0.98 7.72 -0.39
N GLU A 145 1.13 6.67 -1.19
CA GLU A 145 0.05 5.87 -1.74
C GLU A 145 0.03 4.50 -1.05
N VAL A 146 -1.10 4.12 -0.51
CA VAL A 146 -1.37 2.77 0.00
C VAL A 146 -2.36 2.11 -0.93
N GLN A 147 -1.94 1.06 -1.61
CA GLN A 147 -2.77 0.22 -2.47
C GLN A 147 -3.29 -0.97 -1.67
N SER A 148 -4.56 -1.32 -1.82
CA SER A 148 -5.21 -2.44 -1.14
C SER A 148 -6.01 -3.29 -2.13
N GLY A 149 -5.76 -4.59 -2.17
CA GLY A 149 -6.32 -5.55 -3.13
C GLY A 149 -5.22 -6.20 -3.96
N GLU A 150 -5.51 -6.64 -5.19
CA GLU A 150 -4.48 -7.16 -6.08
C GLU A 150 -3.65 -6.01 -6.66
N CYS A 151 -2.47 -5.78 -6.08
CA CYS A 151 -1.61 -4.65 -6.39
C CYS A 151 -0.66 -4.92 -7.57
N LEU A 152 -1.19 -5.44 -8.68
CA LEU A 152 -0.44 -5.71 -9.90
C LEU A 152 -0.14 -4.42 -10.67
N GLU A 153 1.06 -4.29 -11.24
CA GLU A 153 1.45 -3.09 -12.00
C GLU A 153 0.71 -2.98 -13.35
N ASP A 154 0.22 -4.08 -13.90
CA ASP A 154 -0.59 -4.11 -15.12
C ASP A 154 -2.08 -3.82 -14.88
N ASP A 155 -2.52 -3.70 -13.61
CA ASP A 155 -3.88 -3.26 -13.25
C ASP A 155 -4.07 -1.74 -13.41
N ILE A 156 -3.38 -1.11 -14.35
CA ILE A 156 -3.55 0.31 -14.68
C ILE A 156 -4.22 0.44 -16.03
N ILE A 157 -5.44 0.99 -16.04
CA ILE A 157 -6.11 1.41 -17.27
C ILE A 157 -5.96 2.92 -17.39
N ARG A 158 -5.19 3.36 -18.37
CA ARG A 158 -4.97 4.79 -18.64
C ARG A 158 -5.99 5.28 -19.65
N ILE A 159 -6.69 6.35 -19.31
CA ILE A 159 -7.68 7.03 -20.15
C ILE A 159 -7.01 8.17 -20.90
N GLU A 160 -6.16 8.93 -20.18
CA GLU A 160 -5.33 10.00 -20.74
C GLU A 160 -3.92 9.88 -20.20
N ASP A 161 -2.92 10.05 -21.04
CA ASP A 161 -1.51 10.03 -20.65
C ASP A 161 -0.67 10.97 -21.52
N ASP A 162 -0.05 11.96 -20.90
CA ASP A 162 0.79 12.95 -21.59
C ASP A 162 2.14 12.38 -22.06
N TYR A 163 2.45 11.14 -21.67
CA TYR A 163 3.77 10.53 -21.86
C TYR A 163 3.78 9.37 -22.85
N GLY A 164 2.64 9.09 -23.50
CA GLY A 164 2.53 8.11 -24.58
C GLY A 164 2.46 6.65 -24.10
N ARG A 165 1.85 6.41 -22.91
CA ARG A 165 1.67 5.07 -22.33
C ARG A 165 0.20 4.59 -22.33
N ALA A 166 -0.74 5.38 -22.87
CA ALA A 166 -2.15 5.02 -23.03
C ALA A 166 -2.35 4.17 -24.29
#